data_8af0c2ac94325d7025d0102a9ef1391c
#
_entry.id   8af0c2ac94325d7025d0102a9ef1391c
#
_cell.length_a   1.000
_cell.length_b   1.000
_cell.length_c   1.000
_cell.angle_alpha   90.00
_cell.angle_beta   90.00
_cell.angle_gamma   90.00
#
_symmetry.space_group_name_H-M   'P 1'
#
loop_
_entity.id
_entity.type
_entity.pdbx_description
1 polymer ?
#
loop_
_entity_poly.entity_id
_entity_poly.type
_entity_poly.pdbx_seq_one_letter_code
_entity_poly.pdbx_strand_id
1 'polypeptide(L)'
;MFTLIPGIINFLSTFIMILIDENTSIGSVMIIAGIILIPVHMIIIIKVGKKYTQKDIIKINDKKVKINNKDFLYVFLIIIGYILIREAILFDVLSQFEGPISEDDIDFFIDNAETIEVVIFGFLMYFQTLITAPIFEELLFRGIILNGLLNKYKNSSKKAIIYSAMVFGLVHLNIPQGINAFIGGIILGFIYCYTKSMKLSIFAHFINNLITFVPVPESLIFKFIYIVIGTYVIMKGIKYIRNIKFINISKAS
;
A
#
# COMPACT_ATOMS: atom_id res chain seq x y z
N MET A 1 -6.19 7.79 0.22
CA MET A 1 -6.91 7.43 1.45
C MET A 1 -5.96 7.27 2.64
N PHE A 2 -4.69 6.98 2.40
CA PHE A 2 -3.64 6.97 3.45
C PHE A 2 -3.16 8.35 3.83
N THR A 3 -3.19 9.30 2.92
CA THR A 3 -3.02 10.73 3.23
C THR A 3 -4.34 11.40 3.61
N LEU A 4 -5.48 10.82 3.25
CA LEU A 4 -6.74 11.23 3.87
C LEU A 4 -6.81 10.82 5.34
N ILE A 5 -6.17 9.73 5.75
CA ILE A 5 -6.21 9.29 7.14
C ILE A 5 -5.23 10.06 8.01
N PRO A 6 -3.94 10.26 7.68
CA PRO A 6 -3.11 11.24 8.37
C PRO A 6 -3.65 12.66 8.21
N GLY A 7 -4.17 13.04 7.04
CA GLY A 7 -4.83 14.34 6.85
C GLY A 7 -6.12 14.50 7.67
N ILE A 8 -6.95 13.45 7.78
CA ILE A 8 -8.11 13.42 8.66
C ILE A 8 -7.68 13.28 10.13
N ILE A 9 -6.62 12.54 10.43
CA ILE A 9 -6.03 12.45 11.77
C ILE A 9 -5.47 13.82 12.15
N ASN A 10 -4.68 14.46 11.29
CA ASN A 10 -4.18 15.81 11.54
C ASN A 10 -5.31 16.84 11.63
N PHE A 11 -6.33 16.78 10.76
CA PHE A 11 -7.49 17.65 10.85
C PHE A 11 -8.32 17.38 12.10
N LEU A 12 -8.59 16.12 12.44
CA LEU A 12 -9.28 15.75 13.66
C LEU A 12 -8.43 16.01 14.90
N SER A 13 -7.12 15.78 14.87
CA SER A 13 -6.23 16.11 15.97
C SER A 13 -6.14 17.63 16.16
N THR A 14 -6.01 18.41 15.11
CA THR A 14 -6.05 19.88 15.19
C THR A 14 -7.41 20.37 15.66
N PHE A 15 -8.50 19.77 15.19
CA PHE A 15 -9.85 20.10 15.61
C PHE A 15 -10.13 19.68 17.06
N ILE A 16 -9.62 18.54 17.49
CA ILE A 16 -9.69 18.06 18.88
C ILE A 16 -8.78 18.91 19.78
N MET A 17 -7.59 19.32 19.30
CA MET A 17 -6.72 20.27 20.02
C MET A 17 -7.39 21.63 20.26
N ILE A 18 -8.20 22.11 19.33
CA ILE A 18 -9.01 23.33 19.50
C ILE A 18 -10.10 23.13 20.56
N LEU A 19 -10.55 21.89 20.77
CA LEU A 19 -11.64 21.55 21.73
C LEU A 19 -11.14 21.06 23.09
N ILE A 20 -9.90 20.65 23.22
CA ILE A 20 -9.27 20.12 24.43
C ILE A 20 -8.13 21.06 24.84
N ASP A 21 -8.04 21.34 26.12
CA ASP A 21 -7.11 22.25 26.81
C ASP A 21 -5.71 22.34 26.16
N GLU A 22 -5.14 23.55 26.16
CA GLU A 22 -3.78 23.89 25.66
C GLU A 22 -2.64 23.03 26.23
N ASN A 23 -2.92 22.23 27.29
CA ASN A 23 -1.94 21.35 27.96
C ASN A 23 -1.95 19.89 27.43
N THR A 24 -2.78 19.54 26.45
CA THR A 24 -2.83 18.16 25.94
C THR A 24 -1.72 17.94 24.92
N SER A 25 -0.85 16.95 25.13
CA SER A 25 0.24 16.66 24.19
C SER A 25 -0.33 16.22 22.81
N ILE A 26 0.34 16.65 21.74
CA ILE A 26 0.02 16.23 20.36
C ILE A 26 0.01 14.70 20.25
N GLY A 27 0.92 14.04 20.96
CA GLY A 27 1.01 12.59 21.01
C GLY A 27 -0.24 11.92 21.58
N SER A 28 -0.75 12.41 22.69
CA SER A 28 -1.99 11.87 23.28
C SER A 28 -3.18 11.99 22.32
N VAL A 29 -3.30 13.10 21.61
CA VAL A 29 -4.36 13.31 20.62
C VAL A 29 -4.22 12.34 19.44
N MET A 30 -3.01 12.13 18.94
CA MET A 30 -2.74 11.19 17.84
C MET A 30 -3.01 9.73 18.26
N ILE A 31 -2.68 9.37 19.49
CA ILE A 31 -2.98 8.05 20.07
C ILE A 31 -4.49 7.84 20.17
N ILE A 32 -5.24 8.79 20.71
CA ILE A 32 -6.71 8.73 20.82
C ILE A 32 -7.34 8.61 19.43
N ALA A 33 -6.88 9.43 18.47
CA ALA A 33 -7.34 9.36 17.10
C ALA A 33 -7.05 7.99 16.47
N GLY A 34 -5.86 7.43 16.68
CA GLY A 34 -5.50 6.09 16.22
C GLY A 34 -6.37 4.99 16.82
N ILE A 35 -6.60 5.03 18.14
CA ILE A 35 -7.46 4.07 18.86
C ILE A 35 -8.89 4.09 18.32
N ILE A 36 -9.43 5.25 17.95
CA ILE A 36 -10.78 5.38 17.41
C ILE A 36 -10.83 4.99 15.93
N LEU A 37 -9.88 5.47 15.12
CA LEU A 37 -9.93 5.33 13.66
C LEU A 37 -9.61 3.90 13.20
N ILE A 38 -8.71 3.17 13.87
CA ILE A 38 -8.40 1.80 13.50
C ILE A 38 -9.65 0.88 13.59
N PRO A 39 -10.40 0.84 14.70
CA PRO A 39 -11.64 0.07 14.77
C PRO A 39 -12.70 0.52 13.74
N VAL A 40 -12.85 1.83 13.52
CA VAL A 40 -13.78 2.35 12.51
C VAL A 40 -13.40 1.85 11.12
N HIS A 41 -12.10 1.89 10.75
CA HIS A 41 -11.61 1.32 9.50
C HIS A 41 -11.89 -0.18 9.40
N MET A 42 -11.61 -0.94 10.47
CA MET A 42 -11.87 -2.38 10.48
C MET A 42 -13.38 -2.68 10.30
N ILE A 43 -14.25 -1.92 10.92
CA ILE A 43 -15.71 -2.06 10.74
C ILE A 43 -16.12 -1.75 9.30
N ILE A 44 -15.55 -0.68 8.70
CA ILE A 44 -15.81 -0.32 7.30
C ILE A 44 -15.32 -1.44 6.38
N ILE A 45 -14.09 -1.95 6.57
CA ILE A 45 -13.53 -3.07 5.81
C ILE A 45 -14.46 -4.29 5.87
N ILE A 46 -14.90 -4.67 7.06
CA ILE A 46 -15.77 -5.84 7.27
C ILE A 46 -17.13 -5.63 6.58
N LYS A 47 -17.77 -4.47 6.79
CA LYS A 47 -19.08 -4.17 6.19
C LYS A 47 -19.02 -4.05 4.68
N VAL A 48 -18.04 -3.32 4.15
CA VAL A 48 -17.83 -3.15 2.72
C VAL A 48 -17.43 -4.48 2.08
N GLY A 49 -16.47 -5.19 2.67
CA GLY A 49 -16.04 -6.50 2.20
C GLY A 49 -17.21 -7.48 2.12
N LYS A 50 -18.03 -7.62 3.17
CA LYS A 50 -19.22 -8.48 3.17
C LYS A 50 -20.22 -8.06 2.11
N LYS A 51 -20.59 -6.78 2.04
CA LYS A 51 -21.59 -6.26 1.09
C LYS A 51 -21.19 -6.52 -0.36
N TYR A 52 -19.93 -6.27 -0.72
CA TYR A 52 -19.46 -6.39 -2.09
C TYR A 52 -19.11 -7.83 -2.47
N THR A 53 -18.70 -8.67 -1.51
CA THR A 53 -18.51 -10.11 -1.71
C THR A 53 -19.85 -10.81 -1.97
N GLN A 54 -20.89 -10.47 -1.18
CA GLN A 54 -22.25 -11.01 -1.37
C GLN A 54 -22.86 -10.64 -2.73
N LYS A 55 -22.47 -9.48 -3.30
CA LYS A 55 -22.94 -9.01 -4.61
C LYS A 55 -22.08 -9.49 -5.78
N ASP A 56 -21.15 -10.42 -5.57
CA ASP A 56 -20.15 -10.86 -6.56
C ASP A 56 -19.32 -9.73 -7.21
N ILE A 57 -19.37 -8.54 -6.63
CA ILE A 57 -18.61 -7.37 -7.11
C ILE A 57 -17.12 -7.53 -6.76
N ILE A 58 -16.83 -7.94 -5.53
CA ILE A 58 -15.49 -8.38 -5.14
C ILE A 58 -15.47 -9.91 -5.33
N LYS A 59 -14.93 -10.34 -6.43
CA LYS A 59 -14.63 -11.76 -6.61
C LYS A 59 -13.38 -12.08 -5.79
N ILE A 60 -13.53 -12.27 -4.48
CA ILE A 60 -12.53 -12.94 -3.63
C ILE A 60 -12.54 -14.44 -4.01
N ASN A 61 -12.40 -14.70 -5.30
CA ASN A 61 -12.51 -16.05 -5.81
C ASN A 61 -11.13 -16.73 -5.80
N ASP A 62 -10.55 -16.85 -4.60
CA ASP A 62 -9.44 -17.76 -4.35
C ASP A 62 -9.85 -19.24 -4.59
N LYS A 63 -11.13 -19.51 -4.83
CA LYS A 63 -11.64 -20.88 -5.01
C LYS A 63 -11.20 -21.56 -6.32
N LYS A 64 -10.78 -20.79 -7.33
CA LYS A 64 -10.35 -21.35 -8.63
C LYS A 64 -8.85 -21.35 -8.87
N VAL A 65 -8.08 -20.56 -8.11
CA VAL A 65 -6.62 -20.51 -8.24
C VAL A 65 -5.99 -21.13 -7.00
N LYS A 66 -5.36 -22.30 -7.17
CA LYS A 66 -4.61 -22.96 -6.10
C LYS A 66 -3.30 -22.18 -5.92
N ILE A 67 -3.25 -21.31 -4.90
CA ILE A 67 -2.06 -20.57 -4.52
C ILE A 67 -1.10 -21.50 -3.81
N ASN A 68 0.17 -21.40 -4.13
CA ASN A 68 1.25 -22.16 -3.51
C ASN A 68 2.36 -21.21 -2.98
N ASN A 69 3.30 -21.76 -2.22
CA ASN A 69 4.38 -20.96 -1.62
C ASN A 69 5.27 -20.26 -2.67
N LYS A 70 5.40 -20.86 -3.88
CA LYS A 70 6.17 -20.23 -4.98
C LYS A 70 5.51 -18.95 -5.46
N ASP A 71 4.17 -18.87 -5.44
CA ASP A 71 3.47 -17.66 -5.86
C ASP A 71 3.81 -16.49 -4.94
N PHE A 72 3.86 -16.70 -3.62
CA PHE A 72 4.30 -15.71 -2.66
C PHE A 72 5.76 -15.30 -2.88
N LEU A 73 6.65 -16.28 -3.13
CA LEU A 73 8.06 -16.01 -3.39
C LEU A 73 8.23 -15.11 -4.64
N TYR A 74 7.56 -15.41 -5.74
CA TYR A 74 7.73 -14.61 -6.96
C TYR A 74 7.05 -13.25 -6.89
N VAL A 75 5.95 -13.13 -6.13
CA VAL A 75 5.35 -11.83 -5.80
C VAL A 75 6.32 -11.02 -4.93
N PHE A 76 6.92 -11.61 -3.92
CA PHE A 76 7.96 -10.99 -3.11
C PHE A 76 9.13 -10.47 -3.97
N LEU A 77 9.65 -11.30 -4.89
CA LEU A 77 10.72 -10.89 -5.80
C LEU A 77 10.34 -9.71 -6.70
N ILE A 78 9.09 -9.65 -7.18
CA ILE A 78 8.61 -8.48 -7.95
C ILE A 78 8.64 -7.21 -7.09
N ILE A 79 8.15 -7.29 -5.86
CA ILE A 79 8.10 -6.13 -4.97
C ILE A 79 9.49 -5.68 -4.55
N ILE A 80 10.38 -6.61 -4.18
CA ILE A 80 11.78 -6.28 -3.87
C ILE A 80 12.45 -5.61 -5.07
N GLY A 81 12.30 -6.19 -6.27
CA GLY A 81 12.90 -5.61 -7.46
C GLY A 81 12.36 -4.22 -7.78
N TYR A 82 11.05 -3.99 -7.57
CA TYR A 82 10.44 -2.67 -7.70
C TYR A 82 11.05 -1.68 -6.71
N ILE A 83 11.15 -2.06 -5.43
CA ILE A 83 11.71 -1.18 -4.40
C ILE A 83 13.16 -0.83 -4.73
N LEU A 84 13.99 -1.81 -5.09
CA LEU A 84 15.39 -1.55 -5.47
C LEU A 84 15.49 -0.54 -6.62
N ILE A 85 14.67 -0.67 -7.66
CA ILE A 85 14.68 0.27 -8.79
C ILE A 85 14.14 1.64 -8.35
N ARG A 86 13.12 1.68 -7.52
CA ARG A 86 12.57 2.92 -6.96
C ARG A 86 13.63 3.70 -6.18
N GLU A 87 14.33 3.05 -5.26
CA GLU A 87 15.40 3.65 -4.47
C GLU A 87 16.54 4.16 -5.35
N ALA A 88 16.89 3.40 -6.41
CA ALA A 88 17.96 3.80 -7.30
C ALA A 88 17.63 5.01 -8.18
N ILE A 89 16.36 5.20 -8.58
CA ILE A 89 15.97 6.16 -9.61
C ILE A 89 15.16 7.33 -9.03
N LEU A 90 14.21 7.04 -8.13
CA LEU A 90 13.22 8.02 -7.69
C LEU A 90 13.57 8.68 -6.35
N PHE A 91 14.38 8.04 -5.52
CA PHE A 91 14.65 8.52 -4.17
C PHE A 91 15.18 9.97 -4.18
N ASP A 92 16.25 10.27 -4.94
CA ASP A 92 16.86 11.60 -4.99
C ASP A 92 15.89 12.70 -5.50
N VAL A 93 14.95 12.32 -6.36
CA VAL A 93 13.97 13.26 -6.91
C VAL A 93 12.83 13.48 -5.93
N LEU A 94 12.35 12.41 -5.32
CA LEU A 94 11.18 12.48 -4.43
C LEU A 94 11.52 13.02 -3.03
N SER A 95 12.76 12.81 -2.56
CA SER A 95 13.24 13.36 -1.28
C SER A 95 13.33 14.90 -1.25
N GLN A 96 13.28 15.55 -2.42
CA GLN A 96 13.25 17.02 -2.50
C GLN A 96 11.87 17.62 -2.15
N PHE A 97 10.85 16.79 -2.05
CA PHE A 97 9.51 17.23 -1.67
C PHE A 97 9.25 16.87 -0.20
N GLU A 98 8.78 17.82 0.56
CA GLU A 98 8.41 17.59 1.95
C GLU A 98 7.28 16.55 2.06
N GLY A 99 7.41 15.67 3.05
CA GLY A 99 6.34 14.75 3.43
C GLY A 99 5.18 15.46 4.14
N PRO A 100 4.08 14.76 4.40
CA PRO A 100 2.95 15.32 5.14
C PRO A 100 3.26 15.58 6.64
N ILE A 101 4.33 14.99 7.13
CA ILE A 101 4.88 15.19 8.48
C ILE A 101 6.38 15.41 8.26
N SER A 102 6.91 16.53 8.73
CA SER A 102 8.34 16.84 8.64
C SER A 102 9.13 16.02 9.67
N GLU A 103 10.44 15.90 9.46
CA GLU A 103 11.34 15.32 10.47
C GLU A 103 11.29 16.14 11.78
N ASP A 104 11.24 17.46 11.70
CA ASP A 104 11.12 18.35 12.84
C ASP A 104 9.85 18.09 13.67
N ASP A 105 8.71 17.77 13.01
CA ASP A 105 7.47 17.41 13.71
C ASP A 105 7.60 16.09 14.48
N ILE A 106 8.33 15.13 13.91
CA ILE A 106 8.59 13.83 14.54
C ILE A 106 9.54 14.00 15.73
N ASP A 107 10.62 14.73 15.55
CA ASP A 107 11.62 15.00 16.59
C ASP A 107 10.98 15.79 17.73
N PHE A 108 10.20 16.83 17.42
CA PHE A 108 9.44 17.57 18.43
C PHE A 108 8.48 16.65 19.22
N PHE A 109 7.82 15.71 18.56
CA PHE A 109 6.95 14.74 19.23
C PHE A 109 7.76 13.81 20.14
N ILE A 110 8.88 13.27 19.66
CA ILE A 110 9.72 12.34 20.43
C ILE A 110 10.29 13.03 21.67
N ASP A 111 10.74 14.28 21.53
CA ASP A 111 11.35 15.04 22.61
C ASP A 111 10.35 15.47 23.69
N ASN A 112 9.08 15.65 23.35
CA ASN A 112 8.06 16.18 24.25
C ASN A 112 7.03 15.12 24.70
N ALA A 113 7.03 13.91 24.15
CA ALA A 113 6.13 12.84 24.52
C ALA A 113 6.72 11.94 25.62
N GLU A 114 5.86 11.36 26.45
CA GLU A 114 6.29 10.30 27.35
C GLU A 114 6.68 9.05 26.56
N THR A 115 7.65 8.29 27.07
CA THR A 115 8.14 7.06 26.41
C THR A 115 7.01 6.10 26.03
N ILE A 116 5.98 5.99 26.90
CA ILE A 116 4.82 5.12 26.63
C ILE A 116 3.98 5.64 25.46
N GLU A 117 3.84 6.95 25.31
CA GLU A 117 3.12 7.57 24.19
C GLU A 117 3.82 7.29 22.85
N VAL A 118 5.16 7.43 22.81
CA VAL A 118 5.96 7.11 21.63
C VAL A 118 5.80 5.64 21.22
N VAL A 119 5.84 4.72 22.20
CA VAL A 119 5.67 3.29 21.96
C VAL A 119 4.27 2.96 21.42
N ILE A 120 3.22 3.52 22.04
CA ILE A 120 1.85 3.29 21.61
C ILE A 120 1.61 3.89 20.21
N PHE A 121 2.07 5.11 19.98
CA PHE A 121 1.97 5.77 18.68
C PHE A 121 2.68 4.97 17.58
N GLY A 122 3.91 4.56 17.83
CA GLY A 122 4.67 3.72 16.89
C GLY A 122 3.94 2.41 16.58
N PHE A 123 3.43 1.72 17.60
CA PHE A 123 2.66 0.49 17.39
C PHE A 123 1.40 0.73 16.54
N LEU A 124 0.64 1.78 16.81
CA LEU A 124 -0.56 2.12 16.05
C LEU A 124 -0.24 2.45 14.60
N MET A 125 0.83 3.23 14.36
CA MET A 125 1.30 3.58 13.01
C MET A 125 1.75 2.34 12.23
N TYR A 126 2.55 1.47 12.84
CA TYR A 126 2.98 0.22 12.20
C TYR A 126 1.79 -0.70 11.90
N PHE A 127 0.89 -0.89 12.86
CA PHE A 127 -0.30 -1.71 12.67
C PHE A 127 -1.18 -1.18 11.54
N GLN A 128 -1.38 0.13 11.50
CA GLN A 128 -2.14 0.78 10.44
C GLN A 128 -1.46 0.60 9.07
N THR A 129 -0.19 0.94 8.97
CA THR A 129 0.54 0.92 7.69
C THR A 129 0.74 -0.50 7.15
N LEU A 130 1.02 -1.47 8.03
CA LEU A 130 1.36 -2.81 7.59
C LEU A 130 0.13 -3.73 7.46
N ILE A 131 -0.90 -3.53 8.26
CA ILE A 131 -2.03 -4.47 8.32
C ILE A 131 -3.31 -3.87 7.75
N THR A 132 -3.82 -2.80 8.38
CA THR A 132 -5.16 -2.30 8.03
C THR A 132 -5.20 -1.67 6.65
N ALA A 133 -4.15 -0.94 6.29
CA ALA A 133 -4.07 -0.26 5.03
C ALA A 133 -3.99 -1.19 3.83
N PRO A 134 -3.05 -2.13 3.75
CA PRO A 134 -2.99 -3.04 2.63
C PRO A 134 -4.30 -3.81 2.42
N ILE A 135 -4.97 -4.22 3.52
CA ILE A 135 -6.24 -4.92 3.40
C ILE A 135 -7.32 -4.00 2.82
N PHE A 136 -7.50 -2.83 3.39
CA PHE A 136 -8.54 -1.89 2.96
C PHE A 136 -8.32 -1.40 1.53
N GLU A 137 -7.10 -1.00 1.21
CA GLU A 137 -6.78 -0.43 -0.09
C GLU A 137 -6.87 -1.48 -1.20
N GLU A 138 -6.40 -2.69 -0.97
CA GLU A 138 -6.54 -3.75 -1.97
C GLU A 138 -8.01 -4.14 -2.19
N LEU A 139 -8.83 -4.21 -1.14
CA LEU A 139 -10.27 -4.44 -1.29
C LEU A 139 -10.93 -3.32 -2.10
N LEU A 140 -10.59 -2.07 -1.85
CA LEU A 140 -11.14 -0.93 -2.56
C LEU A 140 -10.62 -0.86 -4.01
N PHE A 141 -9.30 -0.82 -4.17
CA PHE A 141 -8.68 -0.54 -5.47
C PHE A 141 -8.69 -1.75 -6.39
N ARG A 142 -8.43 -2.97 -5.90
CA ARG A 142 -8.44 -4.19 -6.73
C ARG A 142 -9.79 -4.87 -6.71
N GLY A 143 -10.41 -4.93 -5.54
CA GLY A 143 -11.73 -5.55 -5.38
C GLY A 143 -12.85 -4.79 -6.08
N ILE A 144 -12.89 -3.47 -5.98
CA ILE A 144 -14.00 -2.65 -6.50
C ILE A 144 -13.59 -1.90 -7.76
N ILE A 145 -12.62 -0.98 -7.65
CA ILE A 145 -12.28 -0.03 -8.71
C ILE A 145 -11.72 -0.75 -9.93
N LEU A 146 -10.66 -1.55 -9.76
CA LEU A 146 -10.03 -2.27 -10.87
C LEU A 146 -10.98 -3.27 -11.51
N ASN A 147 -11.75 -4.04 -10.74
CA ASN A 147 -12.72 -4.96 -11.29
C ASN A 147 -13.84 -4.23 -12.07
N GLY A 148 -14.32 -3.09 -11.57
CA GLY A 148 -15.25 -2.23 -12.30
C GLY A 148 -14.68 -1.74 -13.63
N LEU A 149 -13.41 -1.29 -13.61
CA LEU A 149 -12.70 -0.84 -14.82
C LEU A 149 -12.41 -2.00 -15.79
N LEU A 150 -12.09 -3.19 -15.31
CA LEU A 150 -11.93 -4.39 -16.15
C LEU A 150 -13.22 -4.77 -16.87
N ASN A 151 -14.37 -4.61 -16.22
CA ASN A 151 -15.67 -4.81 -16.83
C ASN A 151 -15.99 -3.73 -17.88
N LYS A 152 -15.59 -2.48 -17.64
CA LYS A 152 -15.75 -1.37 -18.58
C LYS A 152 -14.82 -1.51 -19.79
N TYR A 153 -13.55 -1.83 -19.56
CA TYR A 153 -12.52 -1.95 -20.60
C TYR A 153 -12.19 -3.40 -20.91
N LYS A 154 -13.21 -4.18 -21.33
CA LYS A 154 -13.12 -5.64 -21.58
C LYS A 154 -11.92 -6.04 -22.47
N ASN A 155 -11.56 -5.19 -23.44
CA ASN A 155 -10.50 -5.46 -24.40
C ASN A 155 -9.11 -4.91 -23.97
N SER A 156 -8.99 -4.27 -22.79
CA SER A 156 -7.74 -3.66 -22.37
C SER A 156 -7.56 -3.62 -20.85
N SER A 157 -7.03 -4.73 -20.32
CA SER A 157 -6.63 -4.77 -18.90
C SER A 157 -5.57 -3.72 -18.56
N LYS A 158 -4.72 -3.32 -19.52
CA LYS A 158 -3.71 -2.26 -19.32
C LYS A 158 -4.38 -0.92 -18.96
N LYS A 159 -5.42 -0.51 -19.69
CA LYS A 159 -6.16 0.73 -19.39
C LYS A 159 -6.79 0.67 -18.00
N ALA A 160 -7.41 -0.44 -17.66
CA ALA A 160 -8.02 -0.62 -16.35
C ALA A 160 -6.98 -0.50 -15.21
N ILE A 161 -5.81 -1.12 -15.36
CA ILE A 161 -4.72 -1.04 -14.39
C ILE A 161 -4.23 0.42 -14.24
N ILE A 162 -3.96 1.10 -15.35
CA ILE A 162 -3.45 2.48 -15.33
C ILE A 162 -4.45 3.41 -14.65
N TYR A 163 -5.73 3.37 -15.03
CA TYR A 163 -6.74 4.23 -14.40
C TYR A 163 -6.95 3.92 -12.92
N SER A 164 -6.94 2.65 -12.52
CA SER A 164 -6.99 2.28 -11.10
C SER A 164 -5.78 2.79 -10.33
N ALA A 165 -4.59 2.70 -10.92
CA ALA A 165 -3.34 3.20 -10.33
C ALA A 165 -3.32 4.73 -10.25
N MET A 166 -3.86 5.44 -11.26
CA MET A 166 -3.98 6.91 -11.21
C MET A 166 -4.86 7.36 -10.03
N VAL A 167 -6.02 6.73 -9.86
CA VAL A 167 -6.89 7.05 -8.73
C VAL A 167 -6.18 6.72 -7.42
N PHE A 168 -5.45 5.59 -7.36
CA PHE A 168 -4.66 5.21 -6.19
C PHE A 168 -3.56 6.21 -5.84
N GLY A 169 -2.85 6.74 -6.83
CA GLY A 169 -1.87 7.81 -6.64
C GLY A 169 -2.51 9.13 -6.17
N LEU A 170 -3.58 9.54 -6.84
CA LEU A 170 -4.24 10.83 -6.55
C LEU A 170 -4.82 10.93 -5.13
N VAL A 171 -5.34 9.83 -4.58
CA VAL A 171 -5.91 9.85 -3.21
C VAL A 171 -4.86 10.02 -2.11
N HIS A 172 -3.56 9.94 -2.43
CA HIS A 172 -2.50 10.17 -1.45
C HIS A 172 -2.26 11.65 -1.13
N LEU A 173 -2.70 12.58 -1.99
CA LEU A 173 -2.66 14.04 -1.79
C LEU A 173 -1.26 14.61 -1.46
N ASN A 174 -0.22 13.84 -1.67
CA ASN A 174 1.18 14.20 -1.46
C ASN A 174 1.98 13.72 -2.68
N ILE A 175 2.85 14.57 -3.23
CA ILE A 175 3.53 14.31 -4.50
C ILE A 175 4.41 13.05 -4.44
N PRO A 176 5.37 12.91 -3.49
CA PRO A 176 6.19 11.70 -3.40
C PRO A 176 5.37 10.43 -3.20
N GLN A 177 4.44 10.45 -2.26
CA GLN A 177 3.57 9.31 -1.99
C GLN A 177 2.65 8.99 -3.17
N GLY A 178 2.10 10.01 -3.83
CA GLY A 178 1.25 9.86 -5.00
C GLY A 178 1.96 9.20 -6.18
N ILE A 179 3.20 9.60 -6.47
CA ILE A 179 4.02 8.99 -7.53
C ILE A 179 4.36 7.54 -7.17
N ASN A 180 4.81 7.28 -5.94
CA ASN A 180 5.11 5.93 -5.46
C ASN A 180 3.86 5.04 -5.48
N ALA A 181 2.72 5.54 -5.02
CA ALA A 181 1.45 4.83 -5.05
C ALA A 181 0.96 4.56 -6.48
N PHE A 182 1.14 5.50 -7.40
CA PHE A 182 0.80 5.28 -8.81
C PHE A 182 1.60 4.11 -9.41
N ILE A 183 2.93 4.14 -9.25
CA ILE A 183 3.81 3.08 -9.81
C ILE A 183 3.55 1.75 -9.09
N GLY A 184 3.52 1.75 -7.75
CA GLY A 184 3.14 0.58 -6.95
C GLY A 184 1.76 0.06 -7.32
N GLY A 185 0.81 0.97 -7.57
CA GLY A 185 -0.54 0.68 -8.01
C GLY A 185 -0.61 -0.09 -9.34
N ILE A 186 0.27 0.24 -10.30
CA ILE A 186 0.41 -0.51 -11.55
C ILE A 186 0.89 -1.94 -11.27
N ILE A 187 1.90 -2.10 -10.42
CA ILE A 187 2.48 -3.41 -10.09
C ILE A 187 1.47 -4.29 -9.36
N LEU A 188 0.80 -3.75 -8.34
CA LEU A 188 -0.24 -4.46 -7.59
C LEU A 188 -1.43 -4.82 -8.49
N GLY A 189 -1.83 -3.90 -9.38
CA GLY A 189 -2.86 -4.16 -10.38
C GLY A 189 -2.46 -5.26 -11.37
N PHE A 190 -1.19 -5.30 -11.79
CA PHE A 190 -0.64 -6.38 -12.60
C PHE A 190 -0.70 -7.72 -11.86
N ILE A 191 -0.19 -7.78 -10.62
CA ILE A 191 -0.21 -8.99 -9.79
C ILE A 191 -1.66 -9.50 -9.68
N TYR A 192 -2.60 -8.64 -9.31
CA TYR A 192 -4.01 -9.02 -9.18
C TYR A 192 -4.62 -9.51 -10.50
N CYS A 193 -4.37 -8.82 -11.62
CA CYS A 193 -4.93 -9.22 -12.92
C CYS A 193 -4.45 -10.59 -13.41
N TYR A 194 -3.21 -10.95 -13.09
CA TYR A 194 -2.64 -12.23 -13.53
C TYR A 194 -2.90 -13.38 -12.56
N THR A 195 -2.88 -13.12 -11.26
CA THR A 195 -3.08 -14.15 -10.23
C THR A 195 -4.56 -14.33 -9.85
N LYS A 196 -5.37 -13.27 -10.03
CA LYS A 196 -6.75 -13.18 -9.53
C LYS A 196 -6.87 -13.43 -8.01
N SER A 197 -5.78 -13.23 -7.29
CA SER A 197 -5.70 -13.46 -5.85
C SER A 197 -5.62 -12.16 -5.08
N MET A 198 -6.62 -11.91 -4.26
CA MET A 198 -6.62 -10.81 -3.30
C MET A 198 -5.55 -11.00 -2.23
N LYS A 199 -5.29 -12.25 -1.80
CA LYS A 199 -4.26 -12.57 -0.80
C LYS A 199 -2.88 -12.20 -1.29
N LEU A 200 -2.53 -12.52 -2.55
CA LEU A 200 -1.24 -12.16 -3.12
C LEU A 200 -1.10 -10.65 -3.32
N SER A 201 -2.19 -9.95 -3.64
CA SER A 201 -2.18 -8.49 -3.77
C SER A 201 -1.98 -7.81 -2.41
N ILE A 202 -2.70 -8.26 -1.37
CA ILE A 202 -2.51 -7.76 0.01
C ILE A 202 -1.10 -8.07 0.51
N PHE A 203 -0.59 -9.28 0.28
CA PHE A 203 0.78 -9.66 0.63
C PHE A 203 1.81 -8.75 -0.06
N ALA A 204 1.66 -8.53 -1.36
CA ALA A 204 2.53 -7.64 -2.12
C ALA A 204 2.54 -6.23 -1.55
N HIS A 205 1.38 -5.70 -1.20
CA HIS A 205 1.23 -4.38 -0.60
C HIS A 205 1.84 -4.32 0.81
N PHE A 206 1.59 -5.34 1.64
CA PHE A 206 2.23 -5.48 2.95
C PHE A 206 3.76 -5.45 2.85
N ILE A 207 4.35 -6.24 1.93
CA ILE A 207 5.80 -6.27 1.73
C ILE A 207 6.32 -4.89 1.23
N ASN A 208 5.59 -4.24 0.32
CA ASN A 208 5.95 -2.90 -0.13
C ASN A 208 6.04 -1.92 1.06
N ASN A 209 5.04 -1.93 1.94
CA ASN A 209 5.03 -1.03 3.09
C ASN A 209 6.06 -1.42 4.16
N LEU A 210 6.27 -2.73 4.37
CA LEU A 210 7.25 -3.21 5.35
C LEU A 210 8.68 -2.77 5.03
N ILE A 211 9.06 -2.85 3.75
CA ILE A 211 10.44 -2.57 3.34
C ILE A 211 10.74 -1.07 3.32
N THR A 212 9.74 -0.20 3.25
CA THR A 212 9.97 1.26 3.37
C THR A 212 10.58 1.66 4.73
N PHE A 213 10.47 0.80 5.74
CA PHE A 213 11.11 1.01 7.04
C PHE A 213 12.55 0.49 7.13
N VAL A 214 13.07 -0.12 6.06
CA VAL A 214 14.42 -0.67 6.02
C VAL A 214 15.33 0.32 5.30
N PRO A 215 16.29 0.95 6.00
CA PRO A 215 17.22 1.85 5.36
C PRO A 215 18.12 1.10 4.37
N VAL A 216 18.36 1.70 3.22
CA VAL A 216 19.21 1.12 2.17
C VAL A 216 20.37 2.07 1.85
N PRO A 217 21.58 1.54 1.56
CA PRO A 217 22.72 2.38 1.16
C PRO A 217 22.45 3.17 -0.13
N GLU A 218 22.82 4.46 -0.16
CA GLU A 218 22.46 5.39 -1.25
C GLU A 218 23.59 5.69 -2.23
N SER A 219 24.79 5.07 -2.04
CA SER A 219 25.91 5.37 -2.92
C SER A 219 25.65 4.97 -4.38
N LEU A 220 26.31 5.65 -5.33
CA LEU A 220 26.14 5.42 -6.76
C LEU A 220 26.37 3.95 -7.15
N ILE A 221 27.32 3.28 -6.48
CA ILE A 221 27.61 1.85 -6.71
C ILE A 221 26.40 1.00 -6.33
N PHE A 222 25.79 1.25 -5.18
CA PHE A 222 24.59 0.53 -4.73
C PHE A 222 23.40 0.81 -5.65
N LYS A 223 23.20 2.05 -6.10
CA LYS A 223 22.14 2.38 -7.07
C LYS A 223 22.27 1.58 -8.37
N PHE A 224 23.50 1.44 -8.89
CA PHE A 224 23.74 0.58 -10.06
C PHE A 224 23.40 -0.89 -9.78
N ILE A 225 23.85 -1.43 -8.64
CA ILE A 225 23.54 -2.80 -8.21
C ILE A 225 22.02 -2.99 -8.08
N TYR A 226 21.29 -2.03 -7.52
CA TYR A 226 19.84 -2.09 -7.36
C TYR A 226 19.12 -2.16 -8.70
N ILE A 227 19.55 -1.38 -9.71
CA ILE A 227 18.97 -1.44 -11.04
C ILE A 227 19.17 -2.83 -11.67
N VAL A 228 20.40 -3.38 -11.60
CA VAL A 228 20.71 -4.68 -12.18
C VAL A 228 19.94 -5.81 -11.49
N ILE A 229 20.05 -5.90 -10.18
CA ILE A 229 19.38 -6.93 -9.38
C ILE A 229 17.86 -6.77 -9.47
N GLY A 230 17.36 -5.54 -9.29
CA GLY A 230 15.94 -5.24 -9.35
C GLY A 230 15.31 -5.62 -10.69
N THR A 231 15.96 -5.25 -11.79
CA THR A 231 15.49 -5.65 -13.12
C THR A 231 15.47 -7.16 -13.30
N TYR A 232 16.52 -7.86 -12.88
CA TYR A 232 16.61 -9.32 -12.99
C TYR A 232 15.50 -10.04 -12.23
N VAL A 233 15.28 -9.67 -10.96
CA VAL A 233 14.27 -10.35 -10.12
C VAL A 233 12.84 -10.01 -10.55
N ILE A 234 12.57 -8.77 -11.01
CA ILE A 234 11.28 -8.41 -11.62
C ILE A 234 11.00 -9.26 -12.86
N MET A 235 11.96 -9.37 -13.76
CA MET A 235 11.78 -10.15 -15.00
C MET A 235 11.46 -11.62 -14.69
N LYS A 236 12.17 -12.22 -13.73
CA LYS A 236 11.87 -13.59 -13.27
C LYS A 236 10.46 -13.70 -12.67
N GLY A 237 10.09 -12.77 -11.80
CA GLY A 237 8.77 -12.74 -11.17
C GLY A 237 7.64 -12.56 -12.18
N ILE A 238 7.77 -11.61 -13.10
CA ILE A 238 6.79 -11.37 -14.17
C ILE A 238 6.64 -12.61 -15.07
N LYS A 239 7.74 -13.24 -15.47
CA LYS A 239 7.72 -14.47 -16.29
C LYS A 239 6.94 -15.58 -15.58
N TYR A 240 7.21 -15.77 -14.30
CA TYR A 240 6.50 -16.78 -13.49
C TYR A 240 5.00 -16.50 -13.40
N ILE A 241 4.61 -15.29 -13.01
CA ILE A 241 3.19 -14.92 -12.84
C ILE A 241 2.41 -15.01 -14.16
N ARG A 242 3.01 -14.63 -15.29
CA ARG A 242 2.37 -14.80 -16.60
C ARG A 242 2.08 -16.26 -16.92
N ASN A 243 2.95 -17.17 -16.53
CA ASN A 243 2.78 -18.60 -16.74
C ASN A 243 1.65 -19.20 -15.88
N ILE A 244 1.40 -18.67 -14.66
CA ILE A 244 0.25 -19.08 -13.83
C ILE A 244 -1.06 -18.89 -14.60
N LYS A 245 -1.26 -17.73 -15.23
CA LYS A 245 -2.46 -17.43 -16.02
C LYS A 245 -2.65 -18.44 -17.16
N PHE A 246 -1.59 -18.80 -17.86
CA PHE A 246 -1.63 -19.74 -18.97
C PHE A 246 -2.05 -21.15 -18.52
N ILE A 247 -1.50 -21.65 -17.42
CA ILE A 247 -1.83 -22.95 -16.84
C ILE A 247 -3.30 -23.02 -16.40
N ASN A 248 -3.82 -21.94 -15.82
CA ASN A 248 -5.22 -21.89 -15.38
C ASN A 248 -6.23 -21.85 -16.54
N ILE A 249 -5.88 -21.23 -17.66
CA ILE A 249 -6.72 -21.24 -18.87
C ILE A 249 -6.71 -22.62 -19.50
N SER A 250 -5.57 -23.31 -19.61
CA SER A 250 -5.46 -24.63 -20.21
C SER A 250 -6.13 -25.75 -19.40
N LYS A 251 -6.37 -25.55 -18.08
CA LYS A 251 -7.11 -26.50 -17.23
C LYS A 251 -8.61 -26.22 -17.16
N ALA A 252 -9.06 -25.09 -17.69
CA ALA A 252 -10.48 -24.70 -17.72
C ALA A 252 -11.16 -24.97 -19.08
N SER A 253 -10.37 -25.32 -20.09
CA SER A 253 -10.78 -25.85 -21.41
C SER A 253 -10.78 -27.37 -21.39
#